data_6f1c9e5de8ebe5e89757e0779bfadded
#
_entry.id   6f1c9e5de8ebe5e89757e0779bfadded
#
_cell.length_a   1.000
_cell.length_b   1.000
_cell.length_c   1.000
_cell.angle_alpha   90.00
_cell.angle_beta   90.00
_cell.angle_gamma   90.00
#
_symmetry.space_group_name_H-M   'P 1'
#
loop_
_entity.id
_entity.type
_entity.pdbx_description
1 polymer ?
#
loop_
_entity_poly.entity_id
_entity_poly.type
_entity_poly.pdbx_seq_one_letter_code
_entity_poly.pdbx_strand_id
1 'polypeptide(L)'
;MRHAKQAHTRIPVPARPGACQLTVRDLGVTLEGTEILQDISFQLNCREIVALIGPNGAGKSSLFRSILGQIPYTGTIKFELAGGYPSHPKIGYVPQSPSFDRSCPISVLDFFAAAISRWPVFLPVPAPLRDKVADCLSRVHGEALLHKRIGTLSGGELQRVLMALALEPLPQILILDEPLSGVDVGGEHLLMDMLDEIRQTYDLSILFSTHDFSTLQQYADKVILLKSTILKTGTPAEVLTSPAFRSVFHLDLGLHPNGEGGAAQ
;
A
#
# COMPACT_ATOMS: atom_id res chain seq x y z
N MET A 1 32.05 -13.00 3.83
CA MET A 1 32.21 -11.69 3.15
C MET A 1 30.92 -10.92 3.32
N ARG A 2 30.94 -9.85 4.14
CA ARG A 2 29.76 -9.02 4.42
C ARG A 2 29.64 -7.99 3.30
N HIS A 3 28.63 -8.10 2.44
CA HIS A 3 28.29 -7.02 1.51
C HIS A 3 27.70 -5.86 2.32
N ALA A 4 28.48 -4.81 2.48
CA ALA A 4 28.00 -3.54 2.96
C ALA A 4 27.04 -2.96 1.89
N LYS A 5 25.73 -2.96 2.18
CA LYS A 5 24.74 -2.24 1.38
C LYS A 5 24.99 -0.74 1.56
N GLN A 6 25.40 -0.07 0.49
CA GLN A 6 25.47 1.38 0.43
C GLN A 6 24.07 1.95 0.66
N ALA A 7 23.96 2.83 1.65
CA ALA A 7 22.77 3.67 1.82
C ALA A 7 22.65 4.56 0.58
N HIS A 8 21.74 4.22 -0.33
CA HIS A 8 21.42 5.08 -1.46
C HIS A 8 20.70 6.32 -0.93
N THR A 9 21.41 7.42 -0.87
CA THR A 9 20.79 8.75 -0.74
C THR A 9 19.96 8.97 -2.00
N ARG A 10 18.64 8.76 -1.90
CA ARG A 10 17.72 8.96 -3.02
C ARG A 10 17.70 10.43 -3.39
N ILE A 11 18.21 10.76 -4.56
CA ILE A 11 18.11 12.11 -5.15
C ILE A 11 16.65 12.28 -5.58
N PRO A 12 15.93 13.36 -5.15
CA PRO A 12 14.59 13.62 -5.64
C PRO A 12 14.61 13.76 -7.17
N VAL A 13 13.96 12.83 -7.86
CA VAL A 13 13.81 12.92 -9.31
C VAL A 13 12.65 13.88 -9.60
N PRO A 14 12.83 14.91 -10.45
CA PRO A 14 11.77 15.86 -10.77
C PRO A 14 10.57 15.12 -11.38
N ALA A 15 9.36 15.51 -10.95
CA ALA A 15 8.11 14.93 -11.43
C ALA A 15 7.97 15.18 -12.95
N ARG A 16 7.59 14.14 -13.70
CA ARG A 16 7.29 14.26 -15.13
C ARG A 16 5.87 14.82 -15.34
N PRO A 17 5.58 15.44 -16.52
CA PRO A 17 4.22 15.82 -16.87
C PRO A 17 3.28 14.60 -16.78
N GLY A 18 2.20 14.72 -15.96
CA GLY A 18 1.26 13.62 -15.70
C GLY A 18 1.35 12.97 -14.33
N ALA A 19 2.43 13.20 -13.58
CA ALA A 19 2.52 12.77 -12.18
C ALA A 19 1.47 13.47 -11.31
N CYS A 20 0.78 12.72 -10.44
CA CYS A 20 -0.33 13.21 -9.65
C CYS A 20 0.05 13.31 -8.16
N GLN A 21 -0.30 14.44 -7.55
CA GLN A 21 -0.19 14.69 -6.12
C GLN A 21 -1.56 14.54 -5.47
N LEU A 22 -1.61 13.88 -4.31
CA LEU A 22 -2.80 13.82 -3.47
C LEU A 22 -2.61 14.73 -2.25
N THR A 23 -3.56 15.63 -2.02
CA THR A 23 -3.64 16.47 -0.82
C THR A 23 -4.94 16.16 -0.08
N VAL A 24 -4.84 15.76 1.18
CA VAL A 24 -5.96 15.57 2.10
C VAL A 24 -5.90 16.66 3.16
N ARG A 25 -7.03 17.33 3.43
CA ARG A 25 -7.13 18.38 4.43
C ARG A 25 -8.40 18.23 5.27
N ASP A 26 -8.19 18.24 6.59
CA ASP A 26 -9.23 18.26 7.62
C ASP A 26 -10.30 17.16 7.40
N LEU A 27 -9.82 15.98 6.91
CA LEU A 27 -10.71 14.88 6.60
C LEU A 27 -11.20 14.23 7.89
N GLY A 28 -12.54 14.15 8.01
CA GLY A 28 -13.23 13.43 9.07
C GLY A 28 -14.12 12.34 8.49
N VAL A 29 -14.25 11.22 9.20
CA VAL A 29 -15.13 10.10 8.84
C VAL A 29 -15.93 9.67 10.05
N THR A 30 -17.26 9.69 9.91
CA THR A 30 -18.19 9.15 10.90
C THR A 30 -19.00 8.03 10.26
N LEU A 31 -18.98 6.84 10.85
CA LEU A 31 -19.75 5.68 10.39
C LEU A 31 -20.68 5.23 11.52
N GLU A 32 -21.96 5.08 11.23
CA GLU A 32 -22.98 4.63 12.20
C GLU A 32 -22.96 5.43 13.52
N GLY A 33 -22.70 6.74 13.43
CA GLY A 33 -22.60 7.62 14.61
C GLY A 33 -21.28 7.55 15.36
N THR A 34 -20.34 6.69 14.97
CA THR A 34 -19.01 6.57 15.57
C THR A 34 -18.01 7.36 14.74
N GLU A 35 -17.26 8.26 15.37
CA GLU A 35 -16.17 9.00 14.73
C GLU A 35 -14.95 8.07 14.56
N ILE A 36 -14.60 7.78 13.31
CA ILE A 36 -13.50 6.88 12.95
C ILE A 36 -12.22 7.66 12.69
N LEU A 37 -12.35 8.80 11.96
CA LEU A 37 -11.22 9.67 11.62
C LEU A 37 -11.59 11.11 11.92
N GLN A 38 -10.64 11.87 12.45
CA GLN A 38 -10.76 13.28 12.81
C GLN A 38 -9.52 14.04 12.36
N ASP A 39 -9.74 15.19 11.71
CA ASP A 39 -8.70 16.17 11.33
C ASP A 39 -7.48 15.57 10.60
N ILE A 40 -7.75 14.66 9.68
CA ILE A 40 -6.69 14.01 8.90
C ILE A 40 -6.21 14.96 7.80
N SER A 41 -4.95 15.38 7.90
CA SER A 41 -4.32 16.26 6.90
C SER A 41 -2.94 15.73 6.54
N PHE A 42 -2.72 15.39 5.27
CA PHE A 42 -1.42 14.94 4.75
C PHE A 42 -1.33 15.13 3.23
N GLN A 43 -0.12 14.88 2.71
CA GLN A 43 0.17 15.00 1.30
C GLN A 43 0.98 13.80 0.84
N LEU A 44 0.58 13.21 -0.30
CA LEU A 44 1.34 12.22 -1.06
C LEU A 44 1.87 12.91 -2.31
N ASN A 45 3.18 13.03 -2.40
CA ASN A 45 3.82 13.65 -3.54
C ASN A 45 3.96 12.67 -4.70
N CYS A 46 4.21 13.21 -5.89
CA CYS A 46 4.46 12.40 -7.06
C CYS A 46 5.64 11.45 -6.83
N ARG A 47 5.46 10.17 -7.21
CA ARG A 47 6.49 9.12 -7.09
C ARG A 47 6.95 8.83 -5.66
N GLU A 48 6.19 9.26 -4.67
CA GLU A 48 6.48 8.99 -3.25
C GLU A 48 5.86 7.66 -2.82
N ILE A 49 6.57 6.89 -2.01
CA ILE A 49 6.02 5.75 -1.27
C ILE A 49 5.74 6.20 0.14
N VAL A 50 4.47 6.26 0.51
CA VAL A 50 4.01 6.62 1.84
C VAL A 50 3.43 5.40 2.54
N ALA A 51 3.96 5.08 3.71
CA ALA A 51 3.44 4.03 4.56
C ALA A 51 2.49 4.60 5.62
N LEU A 52 1.31 4.02 5.73
CA LEU A 52 0.32 4.31 6.75
C LEU A 52 0.38 3.23 7.83
N ILE A 53 0.85 3.57 9.02
CA ILE A 53 0.97 2.63 10.14
C ILE A 53 0.03 3.01 11.27
N GLY A 54 -0.36 2.03 12.06
CA GLY A 54 -1.27 2.22 13.20
C GLY A 54 -1.87 0.91 13.65
N PRO A 55 -2.41 0.84 14.87
CA PRO A 55 -3.04 -0.38 15.40
C PRO A 55 -4.28 -0.78 14.58
N ASN A 56 -4.78 -2.00 14.84
CA ASN A 56 -6.05 -2.42 14.29
C ASN A 56 -7.16 -1.48 14.78
N GLY A 57 -8.07 -1.10 13.89
CA GLY A 57 -9.10 -0.10 14.20
C GLY A 57 -8.65 1.36 14.16
N ALA A 58 -7.39 1.67 13.82
CA ALA A 58 -6.89 3.05 13.71
C ALA A 58 -7.56 3.90 12.61
N GLY A 59 -8.34 3.29 11.71
CA GLY A 59 -9.00 3.97 10.60
C GLY A 59 -8.27 3.89 9.26
N LYS A 60 -7.22 3.06 9.13
CA LYS A 60 -6.41 2.95 7.88
C LYS A 60 -7.26 2.63 6.65
N SER A 61 -8.04 1.56 6.69
CA SER A 61 -8.92 1.17 5.58
C SER A 61 -10.06 2.18 5.34
N SER A 62 -10.55 2.85 6.40
CA SER A 62 -11.54 3.92 6.27
C SER A 62 -10.96 5.12 5.54
N LEU A 63 -9.70 5.50 5.82
CA LEU A 63 -9.00 6.56 5.09
C LEU A 63 -8.86 6.20 3.61
N PHE A 64 -8.46 4.97 3.28
CA PHE A 64 -8.36 4.52 1.89
C PHE A 64 -9.70 4.54 1.17
N ARG A 65 -10.76 4.05 1.82
CA ARG A 65 -12.12 4.07 1.26
C ARG A 65 -12.65 5.49 1.05
N SER A 66 -12.27 6.46 1.91
CA SER A 66 -12.61 7.87 1.71
C SER A 66 -11.88 8.45 0.50
N ILE A 67 -10.58 8.18 0.34
CA ILE A 67 -9.79 8.61 -0.83
C ILE A 67 -10.36 8.03 -2.13
N LEU A 68 -10.87 6.80 -2.09
CA LEU A 68 -11.53 6.12 -3.20
C LEU A 68 -12.97 6.60 -3.45
N GLY A 69 -13.52 7.49 -2.60
CA GLY A 69 -14.90 7.95 -2.69
C GLY A 69 -15.94 6.88 -2.37
N GLN A 70 -15.58 5.81 -1.67
CA GLN A 70 -16.46 4.68 -1.32
C GLN A 70 -17.29 4.92 -0.05
N ILE A 71 -16.87 5.84 0.80
CA ILE A 71 -17.59 6.22 2.03
C ILE A 71 -17.67 7.75 2.14
N PRO A 72 -18.69 8.29 2.82
CA PRO A 72 -18.80 9.71 3.05
C PRO A 72 -17.71 10.22 3.99
N TYR A 73 -17.25 11.44 3.74
CA TYR A 73 -16.26 12.14 4.57
C TYR A 73 -16.54 13.64 4.62
N THR A 74 -15.99 14.32 5.59
CA THR A 74 -15.89 15.78 5.68
C THR A 74 -14.47 16.22 5.31
N GLY A 75 -14.26 17.51 5.10
CA GLY A 75 -12.95 18.03 4.68
C GLY A 75 -12.75 17.99 3.16
N THR A 76 -11.50 17.89 2.72
CA THR A 76 -11.17 18.02 1.29
C THR A 76 -10.14 16.98 0.86
N ILE A 77 -10.41 16.31 -0.25
CA ILE A 77 -9.45 15.47 -0.98
C ILE A 77 -9.26 16.09 -2.36
N LYS A 78 -8.02 16.45 -2.69
CA LYS A 78 -7.66 17.04 -3.99
C LYS A 78 -6.56 16.22 -4.67
N PHE A 79 -6.71 16.10 -5.96
CA PHE A 79 -5.71 15.52 -6.85
C PHE A 79 -5.23 16.60 -7.83
N GLU A 80 -3.93 16.78 -7.91
CA GLU A 80 -3.33 17.83 -8.74
C GLU A 80 -2.20 17.21 -9.58
N LEU A 81 -2.13 17.61 -10.86
CA LEU A 81 -0.96 17.31 -11.69
C LEU A 81 0.24 18.16 -11.27
N ALA A 82 1.44 17.77 -11.66
CA ALA A 82 2.62 18.60 -11.54
C ALA A 82 2.36 19.98 -12.15
N GLY A 83 2.41 21.03 -11.30
CA GLY A 83 2.04 22.41 -11.70
C GLY A 83 0.74 22.91 -11.09
N GLY A 84 0.06 22.11 -10.22
CA GLY A 84 -1.13 22.57 -9.44
C GLY A 84 -2.44 22.52 -10.20
N TYR A 85 -2.50 21.88 -11.37
CA TYR A 85 -3.76 21.74 -12.12
C TYR A 85 -4.64 20.62 -11.53
N PRO A 86 -5.95 20.85 -11.29
CA PRO A 86 -6.87 19.81 -10.84
C PRO A 86 -6.81 18.57 -11.74
N SER A 87 -6.85 17.38 -11.16
CA SER A 87 -6.80 16.13 -11.86
C SER A 87 -7.84 15.14 -11.35
N HIS A 88 -8.22 14.20 -12.21
CA HIS A 88 -8.99 13.01 -11.87
C HIS A 88 -8.11 11.77 -12.15
N PRO A 89 -7.19 11.42 -11.25
CA PRO A 89 -6.26 10.33 -11.49
C PRO A 89 -6.99 8.98 -11.51
N LYS A 90 -6.42 8.05 -12.26
CA LYS A 90 -6.77 6.64 -12.07
C LYS A 90 -6.07 6.15 -10.80
N ILE A 91 -6.84 5.55 -9.90
CA ILE A 91 -6.34 4.98 -8.66
C ILE A 91 -6.46 3.46 -8.75
N GLY A 92 -5.35 2.77 -8.63
CA GLY A 92 -5.32 1.32 -8.42
C GLY A 92 -5.53 1.02 -6.94
N TYR A 93 -6.33 0.01 -6.62
CA TYR A 93 -6.57 -0.38 -5.24
C TYR A 93 -6.45 -1.89 -5.05
N VAL A 94 -5.65 -2.30 -4.09
CA VAL A 94 -5.57 -3.69 -3.63
C VAL A 94 -6.11 -3.73 -2.20
N PRO A 95 -7.26 -4.37 -1.96
CA PRO A 95 -7.83 -4.49 -0.63
C PRO A 95 -7.06 -5.50 0.22
N GLN A 96 -7.22 -5.40 1.54
CA GLN A 96 -6.69 -6.38 2.48
C GLN A 96 -7.24 -7.77 2.14
N SER A 97 -6.34 -8.68 1.80
CA SER A 97 -6.52 -10.11 1.51
C SER A 97 -7.95 -10.57 1.19
N PRO A 98 -8.43 -10.46 -0.06
CA PRO A 98 -9.66 -11.15 -0.42
C PRO A 98 -9.42 -12.67 -0.27
N SER A 99 -10.24 -13.31 0.56
CA SER A 99 -10.22 -14.75 0.70
C SER A 99 -10.89 -15.39 -0.51
N PHE A 100 -10.12 -16.12 -1.30
CA PHE A 100 -10.68 -16.98 -2.34
C PHE A 100 -10.85 -18.40 -1.79
N ASP A 101 -12.00 -19.02 -2.12
CA ASP A 101 -12.20 -20.42 -1.81
C ASP A 101 -11.15 -21.26 -2.56
N ARG A 102 -10.45 -22.14 -1.81
CA ARG A 102 -9.43 -23.04 -2.39
C ARG A 102 -10.00 -23.99 -3.46
N SER A 103 -11.30 -24.23 -3.42
CA SER A 103 -12.00 -25.03 -4.44
C SER A 103 -12.38 -24.24 -5.70
N CYS A 104 -12.14 -22.92 -5.72
CA CYS A 104 -12.50 -22.05 -6.85
C CYS A 104 -11.80 -22.52 -8.14
N PRO A 105 -12.54 -22.93 -9.18
CA PRO A 105 -11.96 -23.49 -10.39
C PRO A 105 -11.44 -22.42 -11.36
N ILE A 106 -11.62 -21.13 -11.03
CA ILE A 106 -11.33 -20.01 -11.92
C ILE A 106 -9.80 -19.87 -12.06
N SER A 107 -9.30 -19.81 -13.29
CA SER A 107 -7.91 -19.48 -13.57
C SER A 107 -7.64 -17.99 -13.41
N VAL A 108 -6.36 -17.60 -13.24
CA VAL A 108 -5.94 -16.18 -13.24
C VAL A 108 -6.36 -15.50 -14.53
N LEU A 109 -6.24 -16.19 -15.70
CA LEU A 109 -6.68 -15.67 -16.99
C LEU A 109 -8.17 -15.34 -16.99
N ASP A 110 -9.03 -16.26 -16.51
CA ASP A 110 -10.48 -16.06 -16.48
C ASP A 110 -10.87 -14.93 -15.51
N PHE A 111 -10.18 -14.85 -14.36
CA PHE A 111 -10.39 -13.79 -13.39
C PHE A 111 -10.09 -12.41 -13.98
N PHE A 112 -8.94 -12.27 -14.67
CA PHE A 112 -8.62 -11.02 -15.37
C PHE A 112 -9.60 -10.73 -16.49
N ALA A 113 -9.96 -11.73 -17.32
CA ALA A 113 -10.89 -11.55 -18.42
C ALA A 113 -12.25 -11.02 -17.91
N ALA A 114 -12.73 -11.54 -16.78
CA ALA A 114 -13.97 -11.07 -16.15
C ALA A 114 -13.83 -9.62 -15.59
N ALA A 115 -12.68 -9.28 -15.05
CA ALA A 115 -12.47 -7.99 -14.41
C ALA A 115 -12.23 -6.84 -15.41
N ILE A 116 -11.46 -7.08 -16.49
CA ILE A 116 -11.02 -6.03 -17.42
C ILE A 116 -11.79 -5.99 -18.73
N SER A 117 -12.65 -6.98 -18.99
CA SER A 117 -13.43 -7.04 -20.22
C SER A 117 -14.89 -7.39 -19.96
N ARG A 118 -15.73 -7.16 -20.97
CA ARG A 118 -17.12 -7.63 -20.96
C ARG A 118 -17.26 -8.98 -21.69
N TRP A 119 -16.16 -9.70 -21.89
CA TRP A 119 -16.18 -10.98 -22.58
C TRP A 119 -16.85 -12.02 -21.69
N PRO A 120 -17.77 -12.84 -22.25
CA PRO A 120 -18.46 -13.87 -21.48
C PRO A 120 -17.48 -14.94 -21.00
N VAL A 121 -17.41 -15.16 -19.67
CA VAL A 121 -16.47 -16.11 -19.04
C VAL A 121 -16.65 -17.58 -19.41
N PHE A 122 -17.79 -17.94 -20.00
CA PHE A 122 -18.08 -19.29 -20.50
C PHE A 122 -17.54 -19.55 -21.91
N LEU A 123 -17.00 -18.52 -22.59
CA LEU A 123 -16.35 -18.66 -23.89
C LEU A 123 -14.82 -18.65 -23.71
N PRO A 124 -14.09 -19.36 -24.60
CA PRO A 124 -12.63 -19.30 -24.59
C PRO A 124 -12.11 -17.87 -24.70
N VAL A 125 -11.15 -17.48 -23.86
CA VAL A 125 -10.57 -16.13 -23.87
C VAL A 125 -9.83 -15.88 -25.19
N PRO A 126 -10.18 -14.82 -25.96
CA PRO A 126 -9.53 -14.52 -27.23
C PRO A 126 -8.05 -14.22 -27.05
N ALA A 127 -7.24 -14.53 -28.08
CA ALA A 127 -5.80 -14.29 -28.04
C ALA A 127 -5.40 -12.85 -27.66
N PRO A 128 -6.01 -11.79 -28.21
CA PRO A 128 -5.65 -10.41 -27.83
C PRO A 128 -5.89 -10.11 -26.34
N LEU A 129 -6.95 -10.68 -25.75
CA LEU A 129 -7.25 -10.49 -24.33
C LEU A 129 -6.29 -11.30 -23.47
N ARG A 130 -5.95 -12.53 -23.88
CA ARG A 130 -4.94 -13.35 -23.21
C ARG A 130 -3.56 -12.66 -23.20
N ASP A 131 -3.14 -12.10 -24.35
CA ASP A 131 -1.88 -11.41 -24.49
C ASP A 131 -1.85 -10.15 -23.59
N LYS A 132 -2.97 -9.41 -23.52
CA LYS A 132 -3.12 -8.29 -22.59
C LYS A 132 -2.99 -8.72 -21.12
N VAL A 133 -3.58 -9.84 -20.73
CA VAL A 133 -3.45 -10.37 -19.36
C VAL A 133 -2.00 -10.78 -19.07
N ALA A 134 -1.33 -11.41 -20.04
CA ALA A 134 0.08 -11.75 -19.92
C ALA A 134 0.95 -10.48 -19.71
N ASP A 135 0.69 -9.40 -20.45
CA ASP A 135 1.36 -8.12 -20.25
C ASP A 135 1.09 -7.52 -18.86
N CYS A 136 -0.13 -7.62 -18.34
CA CYS A 136 -0.43 -7.17 -16.97
C CYS A 136 0.37 -7.98 -15.94
N LEU A 137 0.44 -9.29 -16.09
CA LEU A 137 1.18 -10.18 -15.19
C LEU A 137 2.69 -9.97 -15.28
N SER A 138 3.23 -9.63 -16.46
CA SER A 138 4.68 -9.39 -16.62
C SER A 138 5.16 -8.20 -15.80
N ARG A 139 4.32 -7.18 -15.56
CA ARG A 139 4.64 -6.00 -14.72
C ARG A 139 4.93 -6.37 -13.25
N VAL A 140 4.47 -7.54 -12.83
CA VAL A 140 4.61 -8.05 -11.45
C VAL A 140 5.40 -9.35 -11.39
N HIS A 141 6.16 -9.69 -12.42
CA HIS A 141 6.90 -10.97 -12.57
C HIS A 141 6.00 -12.20 -12.32
N GLY A 142 4.78 -12.13 -12.82
CA GLY A 142 3.71 -13.11 -12.60
C GLY A 142 3.32 -13.93 -13.82
N GLU A 143 4.12 -13.98 -14.88
CA GLU A 143 3.80 -14.63 -16.17
C GLU A 143 3.45 -16.11 -15.99
N ALA A 144 4.16 -16.81 -15.10
CA ALA A 144 3.91 -18.20 -14.78
C ALA A 144 2.56 -18.46 -14.09
N LEU A 145 1.87 -17.40 -13.62
CA LEU A 145 0.61 -17.51 -12.91
C LEU A 145 -0.61 -17.56 -13.85
N LEU A 146 -0.46 -17.19 -15.13
CA LEU A 146 -1.55 -17.00 -16.10
C LEU A 146 -2.58 -18.14 -16.11
N HIS A 147 -2.12 -19.39 -16.05
CA HIS A 147 -2.97 -20.57 -16.12
C HIS A 147 -3.20 -21.25 -14.76
N LYS A 148 -2.65 -20.71 -13.67
CA LYS A 148 -2.90 -21.24 -12.33
C LYS A 148 -4.33 -20.94 -11.89
N ARG A 149 -4.88 -21.82 -11.04
CA ARG A 149 -6.17 -21.57 -10.38
C ARG A 149 -5.95 -20.60 -9.21
N ILE A 150 -6.83 -19.61 -9.06
CA ILE A 150 -6.72 -18.61 -7.98
C ILE A 150 -6.68 -19.26 -6.60
N GLY A 151 -7.52 -20.27 -6.35
CA GLY A 151 -7.58 -20.97 -5.07
C GLY A 151 -6.31 -21.76 -4.72
N THR A 152 -5.37 -21.97 -5.67
CA THR A 152 -4.12 -22.69 -5.44
C THR A 152 -2.89 -21.77 -5.29
N LEU A 153 -3.09 -20.47 -5.43
CA LEU A 153 -2.00 -19.49 -5.30
C LEU A 153 -1.52 -19.38 -3.84
N SER A 154 -0.21 -19.21 -3.68
CA SER A 154 0.34 -18.76 -2.39
C SER A 154 -0.08 -17.32 -2.09
N GLY A 155 0.06 -16.85 -0.84
CA GLY A 155 -0.25 -15.47 -0.47
C GLY A 155 0.47 -14.44 -1.36
N GLY A 156 1.78 -14.60 -1.55
CA GLY A 156 2.57 -13.71 -2.40
C GLY A 156 2.20 -13.79 -3.90
N GLU A 157 1.84 -14.97 -4.40
CA GLU A 157 1.35 -15.12 -5.78
C GLU A 157 0.00 -14.42 -5.97
N LEU A 158 -0.91 -14.56 -5.01
CA LEU A 158 -2.20 -13.89 -5.03
C LEU A 158 -2.03 -12.36 -4.97
N GLN A 159 -1.16 -11.86 -4.10
CA GLN A 159 -0.86 -10.43 -4.03
C GLN A 159 -0.32 -9.88 -5.35
N ARG A 160 0.58 -10.60 -6.02
CA ARG A 160 1.06 -10.21 -7.36
C ARG A 160 -0.07 -10.16 -8.39
N VAL A 161 -0.97 -11.14 -8.38
CA VAL A 161 -2.15 -11.15 -9.27
C VAL A 161 -3.06 -9.95 -9.02
N LEU A 162 -3.35 -9.63 -7.76
CA LEU A 162 -4.17 -8.47 -7.38
C LEU A 162 -3.50 -7.14 -7.76
N MET A 163 -2.19 -7.04 -7.57
CA MET A 163 -1.42 -5.85 -7.99
C MET A 163 -1.43 -5.69 -9.51
N ALA A 164 -1.22 -6.78 -10.27
CA ALA A 164 -1.31 -6.73 -11.73
C ALA A 164 -2.67 -6.21 -12.20
N LEU A 165 -3.75 -6.63 -11.53
CA LEU A 165 -5.10 -6.13 -11.82
C LEU A 165 -5.26 -4.66 -11.45
N ALA A 166 -4.75 -4.23 -10.30
CA ALA A 166 -4.81 -2.84 -9.86
C ALA A 166 -3.97 -1.89 -10.73
N LEU A 167 -3.01 -2.43 -11.48
CA LEU A 167 -2.21 -1.71 -12.47
C LEU A 167 -2.86 -1.63 -13.84
N GLU A 168 -4.08 -2.14 -14.03
CA GLU A 168 -4.82 -2.11 -15.31
C GLU A 168 -6.20 -1.44 -15.17
N PRO A 169 -6.43 -0.28 -15.79
CA PRO A 169 -5.46 0.53 -16.56
C PRO A 169 -4.42 1.16 -15.65
N LEU A 170 -3.22 1.43 -16.20
CA LEU A 170 -2.10 1.98 -15.42
C LEU A 170 -2.52 3.21 -14.61
N PRO A 171 -2.43 3.17 -13.27
CA PRO A 171 -2.86 4.26 -12.40
C PRO A 171 -1.76 5.31 -12.20
N GLN A 172 -2.10 6.48 -11.68
CA GLN A 172 -1.16 7.47 -11.15
C GLN A 172 -0.88 7.27 -9.66
N ILE A 173 -1.85 6.70 -8.94
CA ILE A 173 -1.75 6.40 -7.51
C ILE A 173 -2.14 4.96 -7.29
N LEU A 174 -1.32 4.21 -6.56
CA LEU A 174 -1.60 2.84 -6.13
C LEU A 174 -1.82 2.83 -4.62
N ILE A 175 -2.99 2.38 -4.20
CA ILE A 175 -3.35 2.21 -2.78
C ILE A 175 -3.36 0.72 -2.45
N LEU A 176 -2.61 0.32 -1.40
CA LEU A 176 -2.48 -1.07 -1.00
C LEU A 176 -2.83 -1.20 0.49
N ASP A 177 -3.89 -1.95 0.78
CA ASP A 177 -4.30 -2.19 2.16
C ASP A 177 -3.70 -3.50 2.67
N GLU A 178 -2.67 -3.39 3.52
CA GLU A 178 -1.90 -4.50 4.10
C GLU A 178 -1.38 -5.52 3.05
N PRO A 179 -0.63 -5.08 2.01
CA PRO A 179 -0.24 -5.93 0.90
C PRO A 179 0.73 -7.07 1.28
N LEU A 180 1.36 -6.99 2.44
CA LEU A 180 2.30 -8.01 2.94
C LEU A 180 1.61 -9.07 3.80
N SER A 181 0.31 -8.90 4.11
CA SER A 181 -0.43 -9.84 4.95
C SER A 181 -0.52 -11.23 4.30
N GLY A 182 -0.06 -12.25 5.01
CA GLY A 182 -0.05 -13.64 4.51
C GLY A 182 1.08 -13.98 3.53
N VAL A 183 2.05 -13.09 3.38
CA VAL A 183 3.29 -13.32 2.64
C VAL A 183 4.39 -13.72 3.63
N ASP A 184 5.25 -14.64 3.27
CA ASP A 184 6.42 -15.02 4.09
C ASP A 184 7.52 -13.94 4.00
N VAL A 185 8.42 -13.91 4.98
CA VAL A 185 9.46 -12.86 5.10
C VAL A 185 10.30 -12.70 3.83
N GLY A 186 10.61 -13.80 3.14
CA GLY A 186 11.35 -13.73 1.87
C GLY A 186 10.54 -13.09 0.74
N GLY A 187 9.24 -13.39 0.70
CA GLY A 187 8.29 -12.82 -0.26
C GLY A 187 8.00 -11.34 -0.03
N GLU A 188 8.00 -10.88 1.23
CA GLU A 188 7.79 -9.47 1.57
C GLU A 188 8.82 -8.56 0.92
N HIS A 189 10.11 -8.90 1.02
CA HIS A 189 11.18 -8.13 0.37
C HIS A 189 11.04 -8.14 -1.15
N LEU A 190 10.75 -9.29 -1.75
CA LEU A 190 10.55 -9.39 -3.20
C LEU A 190 9.38 -8.53 -3.67
N LEU A 191 8.31 -8.49 -2.89
CA LEU A 191 7.11 -7.70 -3.19
C LEU A 191 7.38 -6.20 -3.08
N MET A 192 8.15 -5.78 -2.08
CA MET A 192 8.53 -4.38 -1.92
C MET A 192 9.56 -3.92 -2.96
N ASP A 193 10.53 -4.75 -3.33
CA ASP A 193 11.46 -4.48 -4.44
C ASP A 193 10.69 -4.31 -5.75
N MET A 194 9.71 -5.16 -6.03
CA MET A 194 8.83 -5.06 -7.19
C MET A 194 7.99 -3.76 -7.17
N LEU A 195 7.46 -3.36 -6.02
CA LEU A 195 6.72 -2.09 -5.89
C LEU A 195 7.61 -0.88 -6.17
N ASP A 196 8.86 -0.89 -5.70
CA ASP A 196 9.81 0.20 -5.99
C ASP A 196 10.19 0.24 -7.48
N GLU A 197 10.35 -0.91 -8.13
CA GLU A 197 10.58 -1.03 -9.58
C GLU A 197 9.38 -0.47 -10.37
N ILE A 198 8.15 -0.87 -10.03
CA ILE A 198 6.92 -0.40 -10.67
C ILE A 198 6.78 1.11 -10.50
N ARG A 199 7.01 1.66 -9.30
CA ARG A 199 7.00 3.09 -9.04
C ARG A 199 7.96 3.85 -9.95
N GLN A 200 9.18 3.35 -10.08
CA GLN A 200 10.21 3.99 -10.91
C GLN A 200 9.91 3.88 -12.40
N THR A 201 9.42 2.73 -12.85
CA THR A 201 9.13 2.45 -14.25
C THR A 201 7.93 3.25 -14.77
N TYR A 202 6.87 3.35 -13.96
CA TYR A 202 5.58 3.91 -14.37
C TYR A 202 5.25 5.28 -13.77
N ASP A 203 6.18 5.91 -13.05
CA ASP A 203 6.01 7.24 -12.43
C ASP A 203 4.79 7.34 -11.50
N LEU A 204 4.43 6.26 -10.81
CA LEU A 204 3.28 6.24 -9.92
C LEU A 204 3.65 6.52 -8.46
N SER A 205 2.69 7.03 -7.69
CA SER A 205 2.80 7.20 -6.24
C SER A 205 2.14 6.04 -5.52
N ILE A 206 2.71 5.61 -4.39
CA ILE A 206 2.20 4.46 -3.64
C ILE A 206 1.83 4.90 -2.22
N LEU A 207 0.61 4.58 -1.80
CA LEU A 207 0.15 4.70 -0.42
C LEU A 207 -0.24 3.32 0.08
N PHE A 208 0.47 2.79 1.08
CA PHE A 208 0.18 1.45 1.58
C PHE A 208 0.04 1.43 3.11
N SER A 209 -0.82 0.55 3.61
CA SER A 209 -0.88 0.27 5.05
C SER A 209 -0.06 -0.96 5.40
N THR A 210 0.54 -0.95 6.59
CA THR A 210 1.24 -2.12 7.12
C THR A 210 1.26 -2.11 8.64
N HIS A 211 1.39 -3.28 9.23
CA HIS A 211 1.72 -3.49 10.64
C HIS A 211 3.14 -4.05 10.81
N ASP A 212 3.85 -4.34 9.71
CA ASP A 212 5.26 -4.70 9.73
C ASP A 212 6.13 -3.45 9.52
N PHE A 213 7.06 -3.24 10.42
CA PHE A 213 7.93 -2.07 10.44
C PHE A 213 9.33 -2.35 9.89
N SER A 214 9.66 -3.63 9.64
CA SER A 214 11.00 -4.07 9.23
C SER A 214 11.40 -3.52 7.86
N THR A 215 10.43 -3.41 6.95
CA THR A 215 10.62 -2.97 5.56
C THR A 215 10.56 -1.46 5.38
N LEU A 216 10.01 -0.72 6.36
CA LEU A 216 9.74 0.71 6.22
C LEU A 216 11.00 1.54 5.94
N GLN A 217 12.10 1.27 6.67
CA GLN A 217 13.34 2.05 6.54
C GLN A 217 13.98 1.91 5.15
N GLN A 218 13.72 0.81 4.47
CA GLN A 218 14.31 0.53 3.17
C GLN A 218 13.46 1.11 2.02
N TYR A 219 12.12 1.06 2.13
CA TYR A 219 11.23 1.29 1.00
C TYR A 219 10.36 2.54 1.13
N ALA A 220 9.96 2.95 2.32
CA ALA A 220 9.10 4.12 2.49
C ALA A 220 9.91 5.42 2.45
N ASP A 221 9.43 6.40 1.69
CA ASP A 221 9.96 7.77 1.71
C ASP A 221 9.40 8.53 2.91
N LYS A 222 8.15 8.25 3.28
CA LYS A 222 7.44 8.88 4.40
C LYS A 222 6.57 7.86 5.13
N VAL A 223 6.41 8.06 6.43
CA VAL A 223 5.54 7.27 7.30
C VAL A 223 4.53 8.19 7.97
N ILE A 224 3.27 7.75 8.03
CA ILE A 224 2.18 8.40 8.75
C ILE A 224 1.71 7.46 9.85
N LEU A 225 1.84 7.87 11.11
CA LEU A 225 1.32 7.16 12.27
C LEU A 225 -0.11 7.63 12.55
N LEU A 226 -1.09 6.73 12.34
CA LEU A 226 -2.51 6.97 12.48
C LEU A 226 -3.10 6.26 13.71
N LYS A 227 -3.92 6.99 14.46
CA LYS A 227 -4.82 6.44 15.50
C LYS A 227 -6.01 7.39 15.62
N SER A 228 -7.02 7.21 14.77
CA SER A 228 -8.14 8.14 14.53
C SER A 228 -7.73 9.55 14.08
N THR A 229 -6.58 10.03 14.51
CA THR A 229 -5.91 11.26 14.06
C THR A 229 -4.49 10.93 13.60
N ILE A 230 -3.83 11.84 12.90
CA ILE A 230 -2.40 11.68 12.59
C ILE A 230 -1.58 12.11 13.81
N LEU A 231 -0.92 11.15 14.44
CA LEU A 231 -0.09 11.39 15.63
C LEU A 231 1.32 11.88 15.27
N LYS A 232 1.86 11.39 14.15
CA LYS A 232 3.19 11.77 13.67
C LYS A 232 3.31 11.49 12.17
N THR A 233 3.99 12.38 11.47
CA THR A 233 4.42 12.19 10.08
C THR A 233 5.89 12.55 9.95
N GLY A 234 6.64 11.84 9.15
CA GLY A 234 8.06 12.08 8.91
C GLY A 234 8.72 10.93 8.15
N THR A 235 10.04 10.92 8.13
CA THR A 235 10.82 9.79 7.64
C THR A 235 10.59 8.56 8.51
N PRO A 236 10.82 7.34 8.01
CA PRO A 236 10.72 6.12 8.82
C PRO A 236 11.49 6.21 10.15
N ALA A 237 12.72 6.73 10.12
CA ALA A 237 13.54 6.87 11.32
C ALA A 237 12.90 7.83 12.35
N GLU A 238 12.38 8.98 11.91
CA GLU A 238 11.75 9.97 12.81
C GLU A 238 10.47 9.45 13.43
N VAL A 239 9.68 8.67 12.69
CA VAL A 239 8.41 8.15 13.20
C VAL A 239 8.64 6.95 14.13
N LEU A 240 9.46 5.98 13.74
CA LEU A 240 9.70 4.76 14.52
C LEU A 240 10.43 5.00 15.83
N THR A 241 11.21 6.09 15.94
CA THR A 241 11.89 6.47 17.19
C THR A 241 11.07 7.43 18.06
N SER A 242 9.91 7.90 17.58
CA SER A 242 9.09 8.91 18.25
C SER A 242 8.42 8.38 19.52
N PRO A 243 8.18 9.25 20.52
CA PRO A 243 7.37 8.89 21.70
C PRO A 243 5.95 8.45 21.34
N ALA A 244 5.35 9.06 20.30
CA ALA A 244 4.03 8.68 19.80
C ALA A 244 3.98 7.22 19.33
N PHE A 245 5.00 6.78 18.58
CA PHE A 245 5.09 5.39 18.12
C PHE A 245 5.21 4.43 19.31
N ARG A 246 6.07 4.70 20.29
CA ARG A 246 6.24 3.88 21.48
C ARG A 246 4.93 3.77 22.27
N SER A 247 4.22 4.88 22.46
CA SER A 247 2.94 4.91 23.18
C SER A 247 1.85 4.09 22.47
N VAL A 248 1.80 4.14 21.15
CA VAL A 248 0.77 3.44 20.35
C VAL A 248 1.00 1.93 20.33
N PHE A 249 2.25 1.48 20.22
CA PHE A 249 2.59 0.06 20.09
C PHE A 249 3.09 -0.58 21.40
N HIS A 250 2.98 0.14 22.55
CA HIS A 250 3.37 -0.34 23.87
C HIS A 250 4.80 -0.93 23.91
N LEU A 251 5.71 -0.34 23.14
CA LEU A 251 7.11 -0.71 23.13
C LEU A 251 7.79 -0.04 24.34
N ASP A 252 7.44 -0.47 25.55
CA ASP A 252 8.21 -0.16 26.74
C ASP A 252 9.56 -0.85 26.62
N LEU A 253 10.55 -0.10 26.14
CA LEU A 253 11.93 -0.40 26.41
C LEU A 253 12.06 -0.25 27.94
N GLY A 254 12.07 -1.39 28.65
CA GLY A 254 12.23 -1.45 30.11
C GLY A 254 13.53 -0.81 30.58
N LEU A 255 13.57 0.50 30.51
CA LEU A 255 14.48 1.35 31.25
C LEU A 255 13.76 1.65 32.56
N HIS A 256 13.78 0.69 33.50
CA HIS A 256 13.65 1.06 34.91
C HIS A 256 14.85 1.96 35.27
N PRO A 257 14.66 3.27 35.49
CA PRO A 257 15.62 4.01 36.22
C PRO A 257 15.41 3.63 37.69
N ASN A 258 16.20 2.70 38.19
CA ASN A 258 16.63 2.76 39.60
C ASN A 258 17.25 1.42 40.00
N GLY A 259 18.53 1.31 39.80
CA GLY A 259 19.35 0.58 40.74
C GLY A 259 19.43 1.43 42.03
N GLU A 260 18.52 1.22 42.96
CA GLU A 260 18.82 1.55 44.37
C GLU A 260 19.16 0.26 45.06
N GLY A 261 20.40 0.21 45.48
CA GLY A 261 20.92 -0.81 46.36
C GLY A 261 20.14 -0.87 47.68
N GLY A 262 19.77 -2.05 48.04
CA GLY A 262 19.36 -2.44 49.37
C GLY A 262 20.24 -3.58 49.82
N ALA A 263 21.42 -3.23 50.31
CA ALA A 263 22.11 -4.09 51.25
C ALA A 263 21.34 -4.01 52.57
N ALA A 264 20.95 -5.15 53.13
CA ALA A 264 20.99 -5.38 54.53
C ALA A 264 20.37 -6.74 54.92
N GLN A 265 21.21 -7.50 55.60
CA GLN A 265 20.98 -8.54 56.61
C GLN A 265 20.49 -9.91 56.13
#